data_076a16a450f7d1c1ab735824fff651b2
#
_entry.id   076a16a450f7d1c1ab735824fff651b2
#
_cell.length_a   1.000
_cell.length_b   1.000
_cell.length_c   1.000
_cell.angle_alpha   90.00
_cell.angle_beta   90.00
_cell.angle_gamma   90.00
#
_symmetry.space_group_name_H-M   'P 1'
#
loop_
_entity.id
_entity.type
_entity.pdbx_description
1 polymer ?
#
loop_
_entity_poly.entity_id
_entity_poly.type
_entity_poly.pdbx_seq_one_letter_code
_entity_poly.pdbx_strand_id
1 'polypeptide(L)'
;MAGTMQEIAEITGVSRGTVDRVLNHRGKVREEVAQQVREAARQVGYLTKTERKEERARKYLASQPVVRKIGVVTQLSGASFMLSIRQGYEEAALEVRDYGIEVIIRECPDVDEAQQCAAIDELEELGIDALAIMPVECDGVREKLLYLIQEKQMPVIAFNTDIVGVKHLAFIGMDNQLGGRAAAGLLGTLMRGTGSVLGVIGAFSNSTNLGRVNGFSEELAKSFPGITLTGIIPSMYQQENVTAIIRSSIIQNPQLGGILVVSNGQLGIRDALQDEEVKKALSQREDQRRPYIVIYDFTPKNRMLLEEGVVDFVIDQNGYDQGYRSVMTLAGFLQGGRRPREEYIYTDITVRTKYTFRPTSE
;
A
#
# COMPACT_ATOMS: atom_id res chain seq x y z
N MET A 1 37.57 -13.79 14.51
CA MET A 1 38.25 -13.34 13.24
C MET A 1 37.32 -13.68 12.08
N ALA A 2 37.19 -12.84 11.11
CA ALA A 2 36.36 -13.16 9.93
C ALA A 2 37.05 -14.27 9.12
N GLY A 3 36.29 -15.29 8.70
CA GLY A 3 36.80 -16.42 7.94
C GLY A 3 37.45 -16.03 6.62
N THR A 4 38.23 -16.93 6.07
CA THR A 4 39.02 -16.74 4.83
C THR A 4 38.51 -17.68 3.73
N MET A 5 38.76 -17.31 2.47
CA MET A 5 38.46 -18.21 1.32
C MET A 5 39.25 -19.51 1.40
N GLN A 6 40.39 -19.51 2.10
CA GLN A 6 41.20 -20.69 2.30
C GLN A 6 40.53 -21.69 3.27
N GLU A 7 40.00 -21.20 4.38
CA GLU A 7 39.23 -22.02 5.32
C GLU A 7 37.98 -22.61 4.70
N ILE A 8 37.27 -21.82 3.85
CA ILE A 8 36.11 -22.34 3.11
C ILE A 8 36.53 -23.47 2.14
N ALA A 9 37.64 -23.29 1.44
CA ALA A 9 38.19 -24.30 0.54
C ALA A 9 38.56 -25.60 1.28
N GLU A 10 39.15 -25.51 2.48
CA GLU A 10 39.48 -26.63 3.33
C GLU A 10 38.23 -27.35 3.86
N ILE A 11 37.20 -26.62 4.32
CA ILE A 11 35.95 -27.20 4.82
C ILE A 11 35.18 -27.92 3.68
N THR A 12 35.18 -27.37 2.48
CA THR A 12 34.38 -27.88 1.36
C THR A 12 35.13 -28.83 0.43
N GLY A 13 36.46 -28.96 0.60
CA GLY A 13 37.30 -29.80 -0.25
C GLY A 13 37.45 -29.31 -1.67
N VAL A 14 37.09 -28.07 -1.99
CA VAL A 14 37.20 -27.50 -3.33
C VAL A 14 38.36 -26.51 -3.43
N SER A 15 38.78 -26.19 -4.67
CA SER A 15 39.83 -25.19 -4.85
C SER A 15 39.40 -23.80 -4.47
N ARG A 16 40.33 -22.97 -3.96
CA ARG A 16 40.09 -21.54 -3.66
C ARG A 16 39.51 -20.79 -4.86
N GLY A 17 39.89 -21.14 -6.08
CA GLY A 17 39.31 -20.56 -7.30
C GLY A 17 37.85 -20.95 -7.54
N THR A 18 37.41 -22.12 -7.03
CA THR A 18 36.00 -22.51 -7.06
C THR A 18 35.22 -21.72 -6.00
N VAL A 19 35.79 -21.53 -4.80
CA VAL A 19 35.19 -20.68 -3.77
C VAL A 19 35.01 -19.25 -4.28
N ASP A 20 36.04 -18.66 -4.90
CA ASP A 20 35.95 -17.29 -5.47
C ASP A 20 34.85 -17.19 -6.54
N ARG A 21 34.75 -18.17 -7.44
CA ARG A 21 33.71 -18.18 -8.47
C ARG A 21 32.29 -18.24 -7.90
N VAL A 22 32.07 -19.03 -6.86
CA VAL A 22 30.78 -19.14 -6.19
C VAL A 22 30.41 -17.85 -5.47
N LEU A 23 31.31 -17.32 -4.64
CA LEU A 23 31.05 -16.17 -3.79
C LEU A 23 30.97 -14.83 -4.57
N ASN A 24 31.62 -14.75 -5.71
CA ASN A 24 31.55 -13.57 -6.60
C ASN A 24 30.67 -13.78 -7.85
N HIS A 25 29.87 -14.83 -7.88
CA HIS A 25 28.96 -15.16 -8.99
C HIS A 25 29.65 -15.21 -10.37
N ARG A 26 30.88 -15.74 -10.43
CA ARG A 26 31.69 -15.83 -11.65
C ARG A 26 31.72 -17.25 -12.17
N GLY A 27 31.17 -17.46 -13.39
CA GLY A 27 31.21 -18.75 -14.09
C GLY A 27 30.21 -19.79 -13.56
N LYS A 28 30.08 -20.91 -14.26
CA LYS A 28 29.18 -22.01 -13.87
C LYS A 28 29.88 -22.96 -12.93
N VAL A 29 29.32 -23.13 -11.71
CA VAL A 29 29.69 -24.15 -10.73
C VAL A 29 28.44 -25.02 -10.51
N ARG A 30 28.62 -26.32 -10.26
CA ARG A 30 27.48 -27.21 -9.92
C ARG A 30 26.77 -26.71 -8.70
N GLU A 31 25.43 -26.71 -8.71
CA GLU A 31 24.63 -26.09 -7.63
C GLU A 31 24.89 -26.73 -6.27
N GLU A 32 25.09 -28.05 -6.22
CA GLU A 32 25.45 -28.75 -4.96
C GLU A 32 26.73 -28.20 -4.33
N VAL A 33 27.77 -28.00 -5.16
CA VAL A 33 29.05 -27.42 -4.71
C VAL A 33 28.88 -25.94 -4.33
N ALA A 34 28.07 -25.20 -5.07
CA ALA A 34 27.81 -23.81 -4.77
C ALA A 34 27.07 -23.65 -3.42
N GLN A 35 26.14 -24.53 -3.12
CA GLN A 35 25.43 -24.54 -1.85
C GLN A 35 26.36 -24.89 -0.66
N GLN A 36 27.21 -25.90 -0.81
CA GLN A 36 28.23 -26.25 0.22
C GLN A 36 29.18 -25.08 0.50
N VAL A 37 29.66 -24.40 -0.53
CA VAL A 37 30.54 -23.23 -0.37
C VAL A 37 29.83 -22.08 0.34
N ARG A 38 28.55 -21.79 0.01
CA ARG A 38 27.76 -20.73 0.68
C ARG A 38 27.51 -21.06 2.15
N GLU A 39 27.27 -22.33 2.47
CA GLU A 39 27.04 -22.79 3.84
C GLU A 39 28.33 -22.72 4.69
N ALA A 40 29.45 -23.18 4.15
CA ALA A 40 30.74 -23.03 4.79
C ALA A 40 31.14 -21.55 4.98
N ALA A 41 30.84 -20.69 4.01
CA ALA A 41 31.10 -19.25 4.14
C ALA A 41 30.31 -18.63 5.30
N ARG A 42 29.04 -19.03 5.49
CA ARG A 42 28.23 -18.59 6.65
C ARG A 42 28.81 -19.10 7.97
N GLN A 43 29.22 -20.37 8.04
CA GLN A 43 29.78 -20.96 9.24
C GLN A 43 31.05 -20.25 9.71
N VAL A 44 31.93 -19.87 8.80
CA VAL A 44 33.18 -19.16 9.13
C VAL A 44 33.02 -17.63 9.20
N GLY A 45 31.80 -17.12 8.98
CA GLY A 45 31.54 -15.67 8.98
C GLY A 45 32.32 -14.92 7.88
N TYR A 46 32.50 -15.54 6.70
CA TYR A 46 33.17 -14.91 5.57
C TYR A 46 32.27 -13.88 4.91
N LEU A 47 32.82 -12.70 4.70
CA LEU A 47 32.18 -11.62 3.94
C LEU A 47 32.95 -11.37 2.65
N THR A 48 32.23 -11.26 1.54
CA THR A 48 32.80 -10.82 0.26
C THR A 48 33.39 -9.40 0.36
N LYS A 49 34.15 -8.98 -0.64
CA LYS A 49 34.66 -7.58 -0.67
C LYS A 49 33.53 -6.56 -0.65
N THR A 50 32.41 -6.84 -1.32
CA THR A 50 31.23 -5.98 -1.35
C THR A 50 30.57 -5.91 0.02
N GLU A 51 30.27 -7.06 0.62
CA GLU A 51 29.65 -7.14 1.96
C GLU A 51 30.55 -6.49 3.05
N ARG A 52 31.85 -6.69 2.99
CA ARG A 52 32.79 -6.00 3.93
C ARG A 52 32.78 -4.49 3.74
N LYS A 53 32.66 -4.02 2.50
CA LYS A 53 32.55 -2.59 2.23
C LYS A 53 31.24 -2.02 2.75
N GLU A 54 30.15 -2.76 2.58
CA GLU A 54 28.81 -2.41 3.09
C GLU A 54 28.78 -2.43 4.61
N GLU A 55 29.33 -3.47 5.24
CA GLU A 55 29.42 -3.56 6.71
C GLU A 55 30.30 -2.44 7.31
N ARG A 56 31.43 -2.11 6.68
CA ARG A 56 32.26 -0.99 7.11
C ARG A 56 31.51 0.35 6.95
N ALA A 57 30.82 0.55 5.85
CA ALA A 57 30.01 1.74 5.62
C ALA A 57 28.88 1.82 6.67
N ARG A 58 28.20 0.71 6.96
CA ARG A 58 27.18 0.61 7.99
C ARG A 58 27.72 0.94 9.38
N LYS A 59 28.85 0.34 9.78
CA LYS A 59 29.50 0.63 11.07
C LYS A 59 29.99 2.06 11.18
N TYR A 60 30.51 2.62 10.09
CA TYR A 60 30.93 4.02 10.03
C TYR A 60 29.74 4.97 10.21
N LEU A 61 28.64 4.73 9.47
CA LEU A 61 27.43 5.53 9.57
C LEU A 61 26.77 5.43 10.95
N ALA A 62 26.70 4.22 11.53
CA ALA A 62 26.17 4.00 12.88
C ALA A 62 27.01 4.64 14.00
N SER A 63 28.30 4.94 13.75
CA SER A 63 29.18 5.64 14.70
C SER A 63 29.14 7.16 14.57
N GLN A 64 28.50 7.70 13.52
CA GLN A 64 28.37 9.14 13.33
C GLN A 64 27.13 9.68 14.07
N PRO A 65 27.11 10.90 14.55
CA PRO A 65 25.88 11.57 14.96
C PRO A 65 24.90 11.61 13.78
N VAL A 66 23.60 11.57 14.07
CA VAL A 66 22.55 11.63 13.05
C VAL A 66 22.84 12.77 12.08
N VAL A 67 23.14 12.43 10.81
CA VAL A 67 23.58 13.40 9.80
C VAL A 67 22.43 13.78 8.88
N ARG A 68 21.42 12.91 8.73
CA ARG A 68 20.31 13.10 7.79
C ARG A 68 18.95 12.92 8.47
N LYS A 69 17.95 13.69 8.02
CA LYS A 69 16.60 13.65 8.56
C LYS A 69 15.57 13.42 7.47
N ILE A 70 14.66 12.50 7.65
CA ILE A 70 13.51 12.29 6.77
C ILE A 70 12.25 12.72 7.52
N GLY A 71 11.49 13.64 6.95
CA GLY A 71 10.14 13.96 7.40
C GLY A 71 9.13 12.97 6.84
N VAL A 72 8.15 12.56 7.65
CA VAL A 72 6.97 11.81 7.21
C VAL A 72 5.73 12.60 7.60
N VAL A 73 4.88 12.92 6.62
CA VAL A 73 3.61 13.63 6.85
C VAL A 73 2.46 12.76 6.35
N THR A 74 1.47 12.53 7.20
CA THR A 74 0.27 11.77 6.84
C THR A 74 -1.00 12.59 7.06
N GLN A 75 -2.12 12.07 6.55
CA GLN A 75 -3.47 12.55 6.84
C GLN A 75 -4.35 11.38 7.30
N LEU A 76 -5.53 11.67 7.87
CA LEU A 76 -6.47 10.65 8.34
C LEU A 76 -5.84 9.65 9.32
N SER A 77 -4.96 10.12 10.21
CA SER A 77 -4.15 9.26 11.08
C SER A 77 -4.97 8.31 11.98
N GLY A 78 -6.23 8.65 12.28
CA GLY A 78 -7.17 7.81 13.02
C GLY A 78 -7.91 6.76 12.18
N ALA A 79 -7.80 6.79 10.86
CA ALA A 79 -8.48 5.83 10.01
C ALA A 79 -7.86 4.42 10.09
N SER A 80 -8.70 3.39 10.06
CA SER A 80 -8.24 2.00 10.26
C SER A 80 -7.23 1.53 9.21
N PHE A 81 -7.31 2.03 7.96
CA PHE A 81 -6.38 1.66 6.91
C PHE A 81 -4.97 2.21 7.15
N MET A 82 -4.84 3.29 7.95
CA MET A 82 -3.55 3.86 8.33
C MET A 82 -2.71 2.95 9.23
N LEU A 83 -3.33 1.96 9.90
CA LEU A 83 -2.61 1.07 10.82
C LEU A 83 -1.45 0.34 10.13
N SER A 84 -1.68 -0.23 8.94
CA SER A 84 -0.65 -0.94 8.19
C SER A 84 0.39 0.01 7.59
N ILE A 85 -0.02 1.19 7.11
CA ILE A 85 0.88 2.23 6.60
C ILE A 85 1.81 2.72 7.72
N ARG A 86 1.23 2.99 8.89
CA ARG A 86 1.98 3.40 10.10
C ARG A 86 3.02 2.36 10.48
N GLN A 87 2.63 1.11 10.59
CA GLN A 87 3.57 0.02 10.87
C GLN A 87 4.74 0.02 9.88
N GLY A 88 4.47 0.22 8.60
CA GLY A 88 5.50 0.24 7.56
C GLY A 88 6.51 1.36 7.77
N TYR A 89 6.07 2.62 7.91
CA TYR A 89 7.04 3.72 8.09
C TYR A 89 7.72 3.71 9.46
N GLU A 90 7.08 3.20 10.52
CA GLU A 90 7.71 3.04 11.84
C GLU A 90 8.81 1.99 11.82
N GLU A 91 8.58 0.82 11.21
CA GLU A 91 9.61 -0.21 11.06
C GLU A 91 10.78 0.30 10.20
N ALA A 92 10.49 0.97 9.08
CA ALA A 92 11.52 1.60 8.27
C ALA A 92 12.30 2.66 9.06
N ALA A 93 11.62 3.48 9.89
CA ALA A 93 12.26 4.47 10.75
C ALA A 93 13.25 3.85 11.75
N LEU A 94 12.93 2.66 12.29
CA LEU A 94 13.86 1.92 13.14
C LEU A 94 15.07 1.41 12.35
N GLU A 95 14.84 0.87 11.16
CA GLU A 95 15.92 0.31 10.34
C GLU A 95 16.90 1.38 9.85
N VAL A 96 16.41 2.53 9.42
CA VAL A 96 17.27 3.60 8.87
C VAL A 96 18.14 4.28 9.92
N ARG A 97 17.87 4.13 11.22
CA ARG A 97 18.72 4.60 12.31
C ARG A 97 20.13 4.01 12.24
N ASP A 98 20.21 2.74 11.86
CA ASP A 98 21.50 2.04 11.70
C ASP A 98 22.37 2.68 10.59
N TYR A 99 21.75 3.49 9.75
CA TYR A 99 22.41 4.23 8.67
C TYR A 99 22.63 5.74 8.98
N GLY A 100 22.42 6.15 10.24
CA GLY A 100 22.56 7.54 10.66
C GLY A 100 21.46 8.45 10.14
N ILE A 101 20.26 7.93 9.95
CA ILE A 101 19.09 8.68 9.52
C ILE A 101 18.05 8.72 10.64
N GLU A 102 17.58 9.92 10.96
CA GLU A 102 16.44 10.15 11.85
C GLU A 102 15.16 10.33 11.02
N VAL A 103 14.07 9.69 11.44
CA VAL A 103 12.76 9.92 10.83
C VAL A 103 11.88 10.68 11.81
N ILE A 104 11.34 11.82 11.34
CA ILE A 104 10.46 12.70 12.12
C ILE A 104 9.07 12.60 11.52
N ILE A 105 8.10 12.12 12.31
CA ILE A 105 6.75 11.83 11.84
C ILE A 105 5.79 12.90 12.33
N ARG A 106 4.92 13.37 11.42
CA ARG A 106 3.79 14.26 11.70
C ARG A 106 2.52 13.65 11.13
N GLU A 107 1.60 13.33 12.01
CA GLU A 107 0.32 12.71 11.67
C GLU A 107 -0.81 13.73 11.82
N CYS A 108 -1.43 14.10 10.70
CA CYS A 108 -2.61 14.93 10.68
C CYS A 108 -3.86 14.04 10.88
N PRO A 109 -4.76 14.36 11.84
CA PRO A 109 -5.96 13.55 12.08
C PRO A 109 -6.99 13.64 10.95
N ASP A 110 -7.00 14.75 10.23
CA ASP A 110 -8.01 15.05 9.22
C ASP A 110 -7.41 15.28 7.82
N VAL A 111 -8.29 15.49 6.85
CA VAL A 111 -7.94 16.02 5.51
C VAL A 111 -8.03 17.54 5.60
N ASP A 112 -6.97 18.17 6.07
CA ASP A 112 -6.94 19.61 6.35
C ASP A 112 -5.67 20.25 5.81
N GLU A 113 -5.84 21.25 4.94
CA GLU A 113 -4.75 21.99 4.30
C GLU A 113 -3.86 22.69 5.31
N ALA A 114 -4.45 23.39 6.26
CA ALA A 114 -3.71 24.21 7.21
C ALA A 114 -2.87 23.34 8.16
N GLN A 115 -3.43 22.23 8.65
CA GLN A 115 -2.69 21.27 9.48
C GLN A 115 -1.52 20.65 8.72
N GLN A 116 -1.72 20.25 7.48
CA GLN A 116 -0.66 19.62 6.69
C GLN A 116 0.42 20.62 6.29
N CYS A 117 0.04 21.85 5.92
CA CYS A 117 0.99 22.92 5.66
C CYS A 117 1.82 23.25 6.90
N ALA A 118 1.21 23.35 8.07
CA ALA A 118 1.92 23.60 9.33
C ALA A 118 2.90 22.45 9.67
N ALA A 119 2.49 21.19 9.44
CA ALA A 119 3.36 20.03 9.63
C ALA A 119 4.58 20.04 8.70
N ILE A 120 4.42 20.48 7.44
CA ILE A 120 5.52 20.64 6.49
C ILE A 120 6.47 21.74 6.95
N ASP A 121 5.94 22.91 7.37
CA ASP A 121 6.74 24.02 7.86
C ASP A 121 7.57 23.65 9.10
N GLU A 122 6.96 22.96 10.06
CA GLU A 122 7.65 22.46 11.25
C GLU A 122 8.81 21.52 10.89
N LEU A 123 8.58 20.62 9.95
CA LEU A 123 9.63 19.70 9.49
C LEU A 123 10.76 20.42 8.75
N GLU A 124 10.43 21.45 7.96
CA GLU A 124 11.44 22.29 7.31
C GLU A 124 12.28 23.03 8.36
N GLU A 125 11.65 23.62 9.40
CA GLU A 125 12.36 24.27 10.52
C GLU A 125 13.26 23.31 11.30
N LEU A 126 12.86 22.04 11.42
CA LEU A 126 13.66 20.97 12.04
C LEU A 126 14.83 20.52 11.14
N GLY A 127 14.91 21.03 9.91
CA GLY A 127 15.99 20.78 8.98
C GLY A 127 15.97 19.38 8.40
N ILE A 128 14.82 18.93 7.88
CA ILE A 128 14.75 17.67 7.14
C ILE A 128 15.50 17.75 5.81
N ASP A 129 16.08 16.63 5.39
CA ASP A 129 16.79 16.49 4.11
C ASP A 129 15.90 15.86 3.02
N ALA A 130 14.78 15.24 3.39
CA ALA A 130 13.85 14.58 2.50
C ALA A 130 12.45 14.49 3.13
N LEU A 131 11.42 14.40 2.30
CA LEU A 131 10.02 14.32 2.73
C LEU A 131 9.30 13.15 2.09
N ALA A 132 8.69 12.28 2.91
CA ALA A 132 7.65 11.34 2.51
C ALA A 132 6.29 11.91 2.94
N ILE A 133 5.35 12.02 2.01
CA ILE A 133 4.07 12.66 2.29
C ILE A 133 2.90 11.87 1.70
N MET A 134 1.82 11.74 2.46
CA MET A 134 0.49 11.41 1.97
C MET A 134 -0.28 12.72 1.80
N PRO A 135 -0.23 13.36 0.62
CA PRO A 135 -0.65 14.74 0.46
C PRO A 135 -2.17 14.91 0.50
N VAL A 136 -2.63 16.00 1.09
CA VAL A 136 -3.96 16.55 0.84
C VAL A 136 -3.93 17.21 -0.55
N GLU A 137 -4.89 16.86 -1.42
CA GLU A 137 -4.95 17.42 -2.77
C GLU A 137 -5.59 18.82 -2.77
N CYS A 138 -4.77 19.82 -2.48
CA CYS A 138 -5.15 21.23 -2.43
C CYS A 138 -3.99 22.12 -2.89
N ASP A 139 -4.30 23.40 -3.16
CA ASP A 139 -3.32 24.33 -3.72
C ASP A 139 -2.19 24.66 -2.75
N GLY A 140 -2.49 24.90 -1.47
CA GLY A 140 -1.48 25.26 -0.49
C GLY A 140 -0.44 24.15 -0.27
N VAL A 141 -0.86 22.88 -0.18
CA VAL A 141 0.08 21.74 -0.09
C VAL A 141 0.88 21.61 -1.38
N ARG A 142 0.25 21.78 -2.54
CA ARG A 142 0.93 21.75 -3.84
C ARG A 142 2.03 22.81 -3.93
N GLU A 143 1.72 24.05 -3.56
CA GLU A 143 2.67 25.15 -3.58
C GLU A 143 3.87 24.90 -2.65
N LYS A 144 3.60 24.39 -1.43
CA LYS A 144 4.69 24.01 -0.51
C LYS A 144 5.57 22.90 -1.04
N LEU A 145 5.00 21.86 -1.65
CA LEU A 145 5.78 20.78 -2.24
C LEU A 145 6.61 21.25 -3.44
N LEU A 146 6.04 22.13 -4.30
CA LEU A 146 6.77 22.74 -5.40
C LEU A 146 7.93 23.58 -4.88
N TYR A 147 7.74 24.38 -3.83
CA TYR A 147 8.79 25.15 -3.18
C TYR A 147 9.92 24.24 -2.65
N LEU A 148 9.59 23.18 -1.90
CA LEU A 148 10.60 22.26 -1.37
C LEU A 148 11.39 21.57 -2.50
N ILE A 149 10.73 21.18 -3.58
CA ILE A 149 11.37 20.48 -4.70
C ILE A 149 12.21 21.44 -5.55
N GLN A 150 11.68 22.61 -5.91
CA GLN A 150 12.31 23.51 -6.88
C GLN A 150 13.33 24.43 -6.25
N GLU A 151 13.00 25.03 -5.10
CA GLU A 151 13.88 26.01 -4.45
C GLU A 151 14.86 25.35 -3.46
N LYS A 152 14.37 24.34 -2.71
CA LYS A 152 15.23 23.64 -1.72
C LYS A 152 15.92 22.40 -2.29
N GLN A 153 15.55 21.98 -3.51
CA GLN A 153 16.06 20.75 -4.15
C GLN A 153 15.88 19.50 -3.26
N MET A 154 14.82 19.52 -2.41
CA MET A 154 14.52 18.46 -1.48
C MET A 154 13.87 17.28 -2.21
N PRO A 155 14.36 16.04 -2.03
CA PRO A 155 13.67 14.87 -2.55
C PRO A 155 12.35 14.64 -1.80
N VAL A 156 11.27 14.56 -2.56
CA VAL A 156 9.92 14.32 -2.04
C VAL A 156 9.38 13.03 -2.64
N ILE A 157 8.81 12.16 -1.81
CA ILE A 157 8.03 10.99 -2.22
C ILE A 157 6.58 11.21 -1.77
N ALA A 158 5.64 11.12 -2.71
CA ALA A 158 4.23 10.97 -2.39
C ALA A 158 3.90 9.48 -2.19
N PHE A 159 3.07 9.16 -1.21
CA PHE A 159 2.62 7.79 -1.01
C PHE A 159 1.13 7.73 -0.66
N ASN A 160 0.49 6.60 -0.97
CA ASN A 160 -0.93 6.33 -0.83
C ASN A 160 -1.84 7.24 -1.69
N THR A 161 -1.74 8.54 -1.53
CA THR A 161 -2.42 9.56 -2.35
C THR A 161 -1.36 10.33 -3.12
N ASP A 162 -1.61 10.58 -4.40
CA ASP A 162 -0.80 11.45 -5.24
C ASP A 162 -1.36 12.87 -5.26
N ILE A 163 -0.58 13.83 -5.75
CA ILE A 163 -0.98 15.23 -5.93
C ILE A 163 -0.65 15.70 -7.34
N VAL A 164 -1.66 16.11 -8.08
CA VAL A 164 -1.51 16.54 -9.47
C VAL A 164 -0.65 17.80 -9.59
N GLY A 165 0.25 17.81 -10.59
CA GLY A 165 1.08 18.99 -10.91
C GLY A 165 2.38 19.09 -10.09
N VAL A 166 2.69 18.14 -9.23
CA VAL A 166 3.94 18.05 -8.48
C VAL A 166 4.82 16.94 -9.05
N LYS A 167 6.00 17.29 -9.54
CA LYS A 167 6.99 16.31 -10.00
C LYS A 167 7.87 15.86 -8.84
N HIS A 168 7.40 14.92 -8.07
CA HIS A 168 8.14 14.32 -6.94
C HIS A 168 9.19 13.30 -7.42
N LEU A 169 10.01 12.80 -6.48
CA LEU A 169 11.02 11.77 -6.75
C LEU A 169 10.40 10.44 -7.18
N ALA A 170 9.33 10.04 -6.49
CA ALA A 170 8.46 8.92 -6.85
C ALA A 170 7.11 9.02 -6.13
N PHE A 171 6.11 8.34 -6.70
CA PHE A 171 4.87 7.97 -6.03
C PHE A 171 4.95 6.49 -5.60
N ILE A 172 4.52 6.18 -4.37
CA ILE A 172 4.44 4.80 -3.86
C ILE A 172 3.02 4.53 -3.38
N GLY A 173 2.29 3.68 -4.10
CA GLY A 173 0.89 3.41 -3.77
C GLY A 173 0.29 2.35 -4.67
N MET A 174 -1.01 2.11 -4.53
CA MET A 174 -1.73 1.22 -5.43
C MET A 174 -2.02 1.93 -6.76
N ASP A 175 -1.95 1.20 -7.88
CA ASP A 175 -2.62 1.62 -9.12
C ASP A 175 -4.13 1.54 -8.91
N ASN A 176 -4.73 2.71 -8.63
CA ASN A 176 -6.14 2.80 -8.28
C ASN A 176 -7.06 2.42 -9.43
N GLN A 177 -6.66 2.72 -10.67
CA GLN A 177 -7.43 2.34 -11.85
C GLN A 177 -7.39 0.81 -12.05
N LEU A 178 -6.22 0.20 -11.89
CA LEU A 178 -6.09 -1.26 -11.92
C LEU A 178 -6.87 -1.93 -10.79
N GLY A 179 -6.88 -1.33 -9.58
CA GLY A 179 -7.70 -1.78 -8.46
C GLY A 179 -9.20 -1.78 -8.79
N GLY A 180 -9.68 -0.71 -9.46
CA GLY A 180 -11.05 -0.63 -9.96
C GLY A 180 -11.37 -1.72 -10.99
N ARG A 181 -10.47 -1.95 -11.94
CA ARG A 181 -10.59 -3.04 -12.93
C ARG A 181 -10.66 -4.42 -12.27
N ALA A 182 -9.85 -4.65 -11.23
CA ALA A 182 -9.91 -5.89 -10.46
C ALA A 182 -11.28 -6.09 -9.80
N ALA A 183 -11.86 -5.03 -9.20
CA ALA A 183 -13.21 -5.10 -8.63
C ALA A 183 -14.28 -5.44 -9.69
N ALA A 184 -14.19 -4.83 -10.87
CA ALA A 184 -15.08 -5.11 -12.00
C ALA A 184 -14.95 -6.58 -12.46
N GLY A 185 -13.72 -7.08 -12.57
CA GLY A 185 -13.43 -8.47 -12.91
C GLY A 185 -14.03 -9.47 -11.92
N LEU A 186 -13.91 -9.18 -10.62
CA LEU A 186 -14.50 -10.02 -9.56
C LEU A 186 -16.03 -10.07 -9.67
N LEU A 187 -16.70 -8.91 -9.68
CA LEU A 187 -18.16 -8.83 -9.77
C LEU A 187 -18.66 -9.39 -11.10
N GLY A 188 -18.02 -9.02 -12.21
CA GLY A 188 -18.40 -9.48 -13.54
C GLY A 188 -18.34 -11.00 -13.69
N THR A 189 -17.31 -11.64 -13.16
CA THR A 189 -17.15 -13.09 -13.17
C THR A 189 -18.20 -13.77 -12.29
N LEU A 190 -18.42 -13.31 -11.07
CA LEU A 190 -19.42 -13.88 -10.15
C LEU A 190 -20.84 -13.74 -10.67
N MET A 191 -21.15 -12.62 -11.32
CA MET A 191 -22.45 -12.35 -11.93
C MET A 191 -22.59 -12.96 -13.33
N ARG A 192 -21.58 -13.68 -13.82
CA ARG A 192 -21.56 -14.31 -15.16
C ARG A 192 -21.83 -13.31 -16.29
N GLY A 193 -21.36 -12.09 -16.11
CA GLY A 193 -21.44 -11.01 -17.12
C GLY A 193 -22.81 -10.38 -17.32
N THR A 194 -23.79 -10.61 -16.43
CA THR A 194 -25.15 -10.07 -16.57
C THR A 194 -25.70 -9.52 -15.25
N GLY A 195 -26.67 -8.61 -15.34
CA GLY A 195 -27.35 -8.03 -14.17
C GLY A 195 -26.99 -6.55 -13.94
N SER A 196 -27.08 -6.11 -12.70
CA SER A 196 -26.82 -4.71 -12.35
C SER A 196 -25.91 -4.58 -11.14
N VAL A 197 -25.10 -3.53 -11.11
CA VAL A 197 -24.17 -3.21 -10.02
C VAL A 197 -24.32 -1.76 -9.59
N LEU A 198 -24.02 -1.52 -8.29
CA LEU A 198 -24.00 -0.20 -7.67
C LEU A 198 -22.56 0.13 -7.25
N GLY A 199 -22.13 1.37 -7.48
CA GLY A 199 -20.92 1.95 -6.88
C GLY A 199 -21.28 2.86 -5.68
N VAL A 200 -20.57 2.71 -4.57
CA VAL A 200 -20.63 3.65 -3.45
C VAL A 200 -19.23 4.23 -3.27
N ILE A 201 -19.12 5.54 -3.45
CA ILE A 201 -17.83 6.26 -3.33
C ILE A 201 -17.82 7.13 -2.08
N GLY A 202 -16.64 7.39 -1.51
CA GLY A 202 -16.53 8.34 -0.40
C GLY A 202 -16.88 9.75 -0.85
N ALA A 203 -16.08 10.31 -1.75
CA ALA A 203 -16.31 11.60 -2.40
C ALA A 203 -15.66 11.63 -3.79
N PHE A 204 -16.24 12.33 -4.73
CA PHE A 204 -15.70 12.50 -6.08
C PHE A 204 -14.45 13.40 -6.12
N SER A 205 -14.26 14.25 -5.12
CA SER A 205 -13.08 15.11 -4.99
C SER A 205 -11.81 14.34 -4.59
N ASN A 206 -11.92 13.07 -4.19
CA ASN A 206 -10.76 12.25 -3.84
C ASN A 206 -10.27 11.48 -5.08
N SER A 207 -9.08 11.83 -5.57
CA SER A 207 -8.49 11.25 -6.80
C SER A 207 -8.28 9.74 -6.71
N THR A 208 -7.90 9.22 -5.53
CA THR A 208 -7.77 7.79 -5.27
C THR A 208 -9.10 7.04 -5.48
N ASN A 209 -10.17 7.56 -4.88
CA ASN A 209 -11.50 6.97 -5.02
C ASN A 209 -11.99 7.08 -6.47
N LEU A 210 -11.77 8.23 -7.10
CA LEU A 210 -12.16 8.47 -8.49
C LEU A 210 -11.43 7.52 -9.44
N GLY A 211 -10.13 7.29 -9.26
CA GLY A 211 -9.36 6.31 -10.03
C GLY A 211 -9.96 4.90 -9.95
N ARG A 212 -10.34 4.46 -8.74
CA ARG A 212 -10.98 3.14 -8.52
C ARG A 212 -12.32 3.03 -9.25
N VAL A 213 -13.16 4.05 -9.16
CA VAL A 213 -14.49 4.04 -9.82
C VAL A 213 -14.38 4.14 -11.33
N ASN A 214 -13.43 4.91 -11.84
CA ASN A 214 -13.17 5.01 -13.28
C ASN A 214 -12.72 3.67 -13.84
N GLY A 215 -11.69 3.05 -13.24
CA GLY A 215 -11.23 1.73 -13.65
C GLY A 215 -12.32 0.66 -13.58
N PHE A 216 -13.17 0.72 -12.55
CA PHE A 216 -14.34 -0.15 -12.43
C PHE A 216 -15.34 0.02 -13.55
N SER A 217 -15.72 1.27 -13.83
CA SER A 217 -16.72 1.59 -14.86
C SER A 217 -16.24 1.25 -16.26
N GLU A 218 -14.98 1.59 -16.57
CA GLU A 218 -14.35 1.30 -17.86
C GLU A 218 -14.26 -0.21 -18.13
N GLU A 219 -13.83 -0.99 -17.11
CA GLU A 219 -13.69 -2.43 -17.26
C GLU A 219 -15.06 -3.13 -17.38
N LEU A 220 -16.08 -2.68 -16.62
CA LEU A 220 -17.44 -3.19 -16.79
C LEU A 220 -17.94 -2.96 -18.22
N ALA A 221 -17.82 -1.74 -18.71
CA ALA A 221 -18.28 -1.41 -20.06
C ALA A 221 -17.54 -2.20 -21.16
N LYS A 222 -16.25 -2.44 -20.95
CA LYS A 222 -15.39 -3.16 -21.91
C LYS A 222 -15.58 -4.67 -21.88
N SER A 223 -15.54 -5.27 -20.70
CA SER A 223 -15.40 -6.72 -20.53
C SER A 223 -16.71 -7.40 -20.13
N PHE A 224 -17.66 -6.65 -19.58
CA PHE A 224 -18.95 -7.16 -19.08
C PHE A 224 -20.14 -6.30 -19.54
N PRO A 225 -20.35 -6.11 -20.87
CA PRO A 225 -21.36 -5.18 -21.40
C PRO A 225 -22.81 -5.59 -21.06
N GLY A 226 -23.04 -6.80 -20.56
CA GLY A 226 -24.35 -7.26 -20.05
C GLY A 226 -24.61 -6.85 -18.59
N ILE A 227 -23.65 -6.18 -17.92
CA ILE A 227 -23.82 -5.63 -16.59
C ILE A 227 -24.12 -4.13 -16.67
N THR A 228 -25.22 -3.72 -16.08
CA THR A 228 -25.60 -2.31 -16.01
C THR A 228 -25.09 -1.68 -14.72
N LEU A 229 -24.27 -0.63 -14.82
CA LEU A 229 -23.90 0.21 -13.67
C LEU A 229 -25.08 1.14 -13.37
N THR A 230 -25.79 0.93 -12.26
CA THR A 230 -26.99 1.69 -11.88
C THR A 230 -26.67 3.10 -11.39
N GLY A 231 -25.46 3.32 -10.94
CA GLY A 231 -24.96 4.61 -10.50
C GLY A 231 -23.74 4.50 -9.60
N ILE A 232 -23.11 5.64 -9.36
CA ILE A 232 -22.05 5.83 -8.38
C ILE A 232 -22.50 6.91 -7.42
N ILE A 233 -22.72 6.56 -6.15
CA ILE A 233 -23.35 7.45 -5.18
C ILE A 233 -22.35 7.81 -4.07
N PRO A 234 -22.15 9.12 -3.78
CA PRO A 234 -21.23 9.54 -2.72
C PRO A 234 -21.85 9.32 -1.34
N SER A 235 -21.08 8.71 -0.44
CA SER A 235 -21.47 8.46 0.96
C SER A 235 -20.92 9.50 1.92
N MET A 236 -20.04 10.39 1.46
CA MET A 236 -19.32 11.37 2.29
C MET A 236 -18.59 10.71 3.48
N TYR A 237 -18.12 9.48 3.27
CA TYR A 237 -17.42 8.65 4.27
C TYR A 237 -18.23 8.31 5.54
N GLN A 238 -19.54 8.58 5.53
CA GLN A 238 -20.44 8.37 6.66
C GLN A 238 -21.08 6.98 6.60
N GLN A 239 -21.06 6.26 7.72
CA GLN A 239 -21.64 4.91 7.83
C GLN A 239 -23.15 4.93 7.55
N GLU A 240 -23.85 5.92 8.09
CA GLU A 240 -25.30 6.11 7.93
C GLU A 240 -25.68 6.31 6.46
N ASN A 241 -24.85 7.05 5.70
CA ASN A 241 -25.06 7.25 4.27
C ASN A 241 -24.82 5.95 3.49
N VAL A 242 -23.77 5.18 3.82
CA VAL A 242 -23.55 3.86 3.22
C VAL A 242 -24.76 2.95 3.48
N THR A 243 -25.28 2.93 4.71
CA THR A 243 -26.47 2.18 5.08
C THR A 243 -27.68 2.61 4.25
N ALA A 244 -27.96 3.90 4.18
CA ALA A 244 -29.12 4.44 3.47
C ALA A 244 -29.05 4.19 1.95
N ILE A 245 -27.87 4.37 1.35
CA ILE A 245 -27.64 4.13 -0.09
C ILE A 245 -27.89 2.66 -0.43
N ILE A 246 -27.28 1.73 0.30
CA ILE A 246 -27.39 0.30 0.03
C ILE A 246 -28.84 -0.16 0.27
N ARG A 247 -29.44 0.24 1.40
CA ARG A 247 -30.83 -0.07 1.74
C ARG A 247 -31.78 0.39 0.61
N SER A 248 -31.74 1.66 0.25
CA SER A 248 -32.62 2.21 -0.79
C SER A 248 -32.41 1.53 -2.15
N SER A 249 -31.18 1.26 -2.53
CA SER A 249 -30.84 0.63 -3.81
C SER A 249 -31.34 -0.81 -3.90
N ILE A 250 -31.26 -1.60 -2.84
CA ILE A 250 -31.78 -2.97 -2.81
C ILE A 250 -33.31 -2.98 -2.82
N ILE A 251 -33.97 -2.08 -2.09
CA ILE A 251 -35.44 -1.99 -2.04
C ILE A 251 -35.99 -1.57 -3.42
N GLN A 252 -35.35 -0.60 -4.07
CA GLN A 252 -35.75 -0.12 -5.42
C GLN A 252 -35.42 -1.13 -6.52
N ASN A 253 -34.34 -1.89 -6.37
CA ASN A 253 -33.90 -2.92 -7.30
C ASN A 253 -33.54 -4.20 -6.55
N PRO A 254 -34.52 -5.05 -6.19
CA PRO A 254 -34.22 -6.32 -5.50
C PRO A 254 -33.34 -7.27 -6.32
N GLN A 255 -33.20 -7.07 -7.62
CA GLN A 255 -32.34 -7.85 -8.52
C GLN A 255 -30.91 -7.30 -8.63
N LEU A 256 -30.54 -6.29 -7.82
CA LEU A 256 -29.17 -5.77 -7.76
C LEU A 256 -28.19 -6.90 -7.46
N GLY A 257 -27.26 -7.18 -8.40
CA GLY A 257 -26.40 -8.36 -8.34
C GLY A 257 -25.06 -8.09 -7.66
N GLY A 258 -24.56 -6.85 -7.73
CA GLY A 258 -23.25 -6.49 -7.17
C GLY A 258 -23.19 -5.08 -6.58
N ILE A 259 -22.31 -4.88 -5.60
CA ILE A 259 -22.04 -3.58 -4.98
C ILE A 259 -20.52 -3.44 -4.81
N LEU A 260 -20.00 -2.31 -5.29
CA LEU A 260 -18.65 -1.85 -5.01
C LEU A 260 -18.71 -0.73 -3.97
N VAL A 261 -17.95 -0.85 -2.86
CA VAL A 261 -17.85 0.23 -1.86
C VAL A 261 -16.40 0.72 -1.77
N VAL A 262 -16.20 1.94 -2.24
CA VAL A 262 -14.92 2.68 -2.24
C VAL A 262 -15.05 3.84 -1.26
N SER A 263 -15.26 3.52 0.02
CA SER A 263 -15.54 4.52 1.06
C SER A 263 -15.18 3.97 2.43
N ASN A 264 -15.00 4.84 3.41
CA ASN A 264 -15.14 4.48 4.81
C ASN A 264 -16.63 4.22 5.14
N GLY A 265 -16.91 3.77 6.36
CA GLY A 265 -18.29 3.46 6.77
C GLY A 265 -18.78 2.09 6.33
N GLN A 266 -17.88 1.15 6.02
CA GLN A 266 -18.21 -0.19 5.52
C GLN A 266 -19.11 -1.01 6.48
N LEU A 267 -19.13 -0.70 7.78
CA LEU A 267 -20.08 -1.32 8.71
C LEU A 267 -21.54 -1.05 8.33
N GLY A 268 -21.81 0.07 7.65
CA GLY A 268 -23.14 0.38 7.11
C GLY A 268 -23.65 -0.63 6.08
N ILE A 269 -22.77 -1.44 5.49
CA ILE A 269 -23.15 -2.56 4.62
C ILE A 269 -23.91 -3.60 5.46
N ARG A 270 -23.35 -3.96 6.62
CA ARG A 270 -23.98 -4.91 7.54
C ARG A 270 -25.33 -4.37 8.05
N ASP A 271 -25.34 -3.10 8.46
CA ASP A 271 -26.56 -2.47 8.98
C ASP A 271 -27.69 -2.47 7.93
N ALA A 272 -27.35 -2.16 6.65
CA ALA A 272 -28.30 -2.23 5.55
C ALA A 272 -28.82 -3.66 5.30
N LEU A 273 -27.94 -4.67 5.31
CA LEU A 273 -28.37 -6.06 5.08
C LEU A 273 -29.15 -6.67 6.24
N GLN A 274 -29.07 -6.09 7.45
CA GLN A 274 -29.85 -6.49 8.61
C GLN A 274 -31.24 -5.84 8.67
N ASP A 275 -31.50 -4.81 7.84
CA ASP A 275 -32.79 -4.15 7.74
C ASP A 275 -33.90 -5.11 7.27
N GLU A 276 -35.06 -5.08 7.92
CA GLU A 276 -36.16 -6.01 7.65
C GLU A 276 -36.79 -5.81 6.26
N GLU A 277 -36.82 -4.58 5.74
CA GLU A 277 -37.34 -4.33 4.39
C GLU A 277 -36.35 -4.83 3.33
N VAL A 278 -35.04 -4.71 3.59
CA VAL A 278 -34.00 -5.29 2.73
C VAL A 278 -34.07 -6.80 2.73
N LYS A 279 -34.20 -7.46 3.87
CA LYS A 279 -34.39 -8.91 3.98
C LYS A 279 -35.63 -9.37 3.21
N LYS A 280 -36.74 -8.64 3.36
CA LYS A 280 -37.97 -8.90 2.61
C LYS A 280 -37.78 -8.75 1.11
N ALA A 281 -37.09 -7.70 0.66
CA ALA A 281 -36.80 -7.51 -0.76
C ALA A 281 -35.91 -8.62 -1.33
N LEU A 282 -34.86 -9.02 -0.60
CA LEU A 282 -33.97 -10.10 -0.99
C LEU A 282 -34.64 -11.48 -1.00
N SER A 283 -35.60 -11.75 -0.11
CA SER A 283 -36.36 -13.02 -0.09
C SER A 283 -37.26 -13.23 -1.33
N GLN A 284 -37.52 -12.17 -2.10
CA GLN A 284 -38.27 -12.23 -3.36
C GLN A 284 -37.40 -12.67 -4.56
N ARG A 285 -36.08 -12.76 -4.39
CA ARG A 285 -35.16 -13.25 -5.42
C ARG A 285 -35.26 -14.75 -5.54
N GLU A 286 -35.13 -15.28 -6.76
CA GLU A 286 -35.10 -16.72 -7.01
C GLU A 286 -33.94 -17.41 -6.29
N ASP A 287 -32.75 -16.76 -6.25
CA ASP A 287 -31.55 -17.29 -5.61
C ASP A 287 -31.49 -17.00 -4.10
N GLN A 288 -32.39 -16.18 -3.58
CA GLN A 288 -32.45 -15.70 -2.18
C GLN A 288 -31.11 -15.15 -1.65
N ARG A 289 -30.22 -14.71 -2.56
CA ARG A 289 -28.90 -14.22 -2.22
C ARG A 289 -28.89 -12.70 -2.13
N ARG A 290 -28.06 -12.18 -1.22
CA ARG A 290 -27.67 -10.77 -1.25
C ARG A 290 -26.80 -10.47 -2.49
N PRO A 291 -26.65 -9.20 -2.90
CA PRO A 291 -25.65 -8.81 -3.88
C PRO A 291 -24.25 -9.27 -3.49
N TYR A 292 -23.40 -9.58 -4.47
CA TYR A 292 -21.98 -9.73 -4.23
C TYR A 292 -21.36 -8.37 -3.87
N ILE A 293 -20.46 -8.34 -2.89
CA ILE A 293 -19.92 -7.08 -2.36
C ILE A 293 -18.41 -7.11 -2.34
N VAL A 294 -17.82 -6.10 -3.00
CA VAL A 294 -16.38 -5.85 -3.02
C VAL A 294 -16.09 -4.53 -2.31
N ILE A 295 -15.15 -4.54 -1.39
CA ILE A 295 -14.70 -3.36 -0.65
C ILE A 295 -13.18 -3.24 -0.72
N TYR A 296 -12.64 -2.13 -0.20
CA TYR A 296 -11.20 -1.90 -0.11
C TYR A 296 -10.70 -1.94 1.33
N ASP A 297 -9.39 -2.12 1.48
CA ASP A 297 -8.59 -2.07 2.70
C ASP A 297 -8.83 -3.23 3.68
N PHE A 298 -7.83 -4.08 3.86
CA PHE A 298 -7.89 -5.22 4.77
C PHE A 298 -7.65 -4.77 6.23
N THR A 299 -8.61 -4.01 6.75
CA THR A 299 -8.63 -3.54 8.14
C THR A 299 -9.25 -4.59 9.08
N PRO A 300 -9.06 -4.49 10.42
CA PRO A 300 -9.73 -5.38 11.37
C PRO A 300 -11.26 -5.40 11.21
N LYS A 301 -11.89 -4.24 10.95
CA LYS A 301 -13.34 -4.15 10.71
C LYS A 301 -13.76 -4.85 9.42
N ASN A 302 -13.01 -4.67 8.34
CA ASN A 302 -13.32 -5.27 7.05
C ASN A 302 -13.04 -6.78 7.04
N ARG A 303 -12.03 -7.22 7.81
CA ARG A 303 -11.79 -8.63 8.08
C ARG A 303 -13.00 -9.28 8.77
N MET A 304 -13.55 -8.64 9.79
CA MET A 304 -14.77 -9.10 10.46
C MET A 304 -15.93 -9.24 9.48
N LEU A 305 -16.15 -8.26 8.59
CA LEU A 305 -17.19 -8.33 7.56
C LEU A 305 -16.99 -9.51 6.58
N LEU A 306 -15.74 -9.88 6.27
CA LEU A 306 -15.42 -11.09 5.51
C LEU A 306 -15.74 -12.37 6.28
N GLU A 307 -15.35 -12.44 7.57
CA GLU A 307 -15.59 -13.59 8.44
C GLU A 307 -17.09 -13.84 8.62
N GLU A 308 -17.87 -12.80 8.83
CA GLU A 308 -19.33 -12.84 8.93
C GLU A 308 -20.04 -13.14 7.59
N GLY A 309 -19.33 -13.10 6.47
CA GLY A 309 -19.90 -13.27 5.13
C GLY A 309 -20.77 -12.09 4.67
N VAL A 310 -20.60 -10.92 5.27
CA VAL A 310 -21.28 -9.67 4.87
C VAL A 310 -20.73 -9.19 3.53
N VAL A 311 -19.41 -9.28 3.31
CA VAL A 311 -18.74 -8.98 2.05
C VAL A 311 -18.07 -10.22 1.47
N ASP A 312 -17.84 -10.24 0.17
CA ASP A 312 -17.22 -11.37 -0.52
C ASP A 312 -15.72 -11.20 -0.71
N PHE A 313 -15.29 -9.97 -1.04
CA PHE A 313 -13.89 -9.65 -1.28
C PHE A 313 -13.49 -8.31 -0.67
N VAL A 314 -12.26 -8.28 -0.19
CA VAL A 314 -11.55 -7.04 0.14
C VAL A 314 -10.36 -6.92 -0.80
N ILE A 315 -10.23 -5.80 -1.50
CA ILE A 315 -9.04 -5.44 -2.25
C ILE A 315 -8.09 -4.73 -1.29
N ASP A 316 -6.98 -5.38 -1.02
CA ASP A 316 -5.93 -4.88 -0.13
C ASP A 316 -4.83 -4.23 -0.96
N GLN A 317 -4.52 -2.99 -0.62
CA GLN A 317 -3.55 -2.15 -1.34
C GLN A 317 -2.12 -2.25 -0.79
N ASN A 318 -1.85 -3.17 0.13
CA ASN A 318 -0.56 -3.34 0.78
C ASN A 318 -0.02 -2.05 1.42
N GLY A 319 -0.77 -1.52 2.39
CA GLY A 319 -0.43 -0.26 3.07
C GLY A 319 0.93 -0.31 3.79
N TYR A 320 1.33 -1.47 4.32
CA TYR A 320 2.64 -1.65 4.93
C TYR A 320 3.78 -1.29 3.96
N ASP A 321 3.74 -1.84 2.75
CA ASP A 321 4.76 -1.56 1.72
C ASP A 321 4.78 -0.07 1.33
N GLN A 322 3.63 0.58 1.31
CA GLN A 322 3.55 2.01 0.99
C GLN A 322 4.32 2.85 2.02
N GLY A 323 4.09 2.60 3.30
CA GLY A 323 4.80 3.27 4.39
C GLY A 323 6.28 2.91 4.43
N TYR A 324 6.61 1.63 4.40
CA TYR A 324 7.98 1.13 4.50
C TYR A 324 8.85 1.60 3.34
N ARG A 325 8.41 1.38 2.10
CA ARG A 325 9.19 1.72 0.91
C ARG A 325 9.37 3.22 0.72
N SER A 326 8.44 4.05 1.19
CA SER A 326 8.59 5.51 1.08
C SER A 326 9.79 6.02 1.88
N VAL A 327 9.98 5.55 3.10
CA VAL A 327 11.13 5.89 3.94
C VAL A 327 12.42 5.25 3.41
N MET A 328 12.38 3.96 3.07
CA MET A 328 13.56 3.24 2.58
C MET A 328 14.09 3.78 1.25
N THR A 329 13.19 4.21 0.35
CA THR A 329 13.59 4.81 -0.93
C THR A 329 14.28 6.16 -0.72
N LEU A 330 13.75 7.01 0.17
CA LEU A 330 14.41 8.26 0.56
C LEU A 330 15.77 8.01 1.23
N ALA A 331 15.84 7.05 2.13
CA ALA A 331 17.10 6.68 2.78
C ALA A 331 18.16 6.25 1.76
N GLY A 332 17.78 5.41 0.80
CA GLY A 332 18.66 5.00 -0.30
C GLY A 332 19.11 6.15 -1.19
N PHE A 333 18.23 7.14 -1.41
CA PHE A 333 18.57 8.36 -2.14
C PHE A 333 19.57 9.23 -1.35
N LEU A 334 19.32 9.48 -0.07
CA LEU A 334 20.17 10.30 0.79
C LEU A 334 21.57 9.70 1.00
N GLN A 335 21.68 8.37 1.03
CA GLN A 335 22.97 7.68 1.22
C GLN A 335 23.84 7.60 -0.02
N GLY A 336 23.25 7.42 -1.17
CA GLY A 336 24.00 7.10 -2.39
C GLY A 336 23.47 7.72 -3.67
N GLY A 337 22.53 8.65 -3.61
CA GLY A 337 21.91 9.27 -4.78
C GLY A 337 21.11 8.28 -5.64
N ARG A 338 20.71 7.13 -5.09
CA ARG A 338 19.93 6.11 -5.83
C ARG A 338 18.55 6.66 -6.15
N ARG A 339 18.33 7.02 -7.39
CA ARG A 339 17.00 7.36 -7.85
C ARG A 339 16.17 6.09 -8.12
N PRO A 340 14.87 6.10 -7.82
CA PRO A 340 13.96 5.07 -8.28
C PRO A 340 14.06 4.92 -9.82
N ARG A 341 13.87 3.70 -10.31
CA ARG A 341 13.87 3.44 -11.76
C ARG A 341 12.61 3.96 -12.45
N GLU A 342 11.52 3.98 -11.70
CA GLU A 342 10.18 4.39 -12.14
C GLU A 342 9.66 5.51 -11.24
N GLU A 343 8.91 6.43 -11.82
CA GLU A 343 8.26 7.52 -11.10
C GLU A 343 7.08 6.99 -10.26
N TYR A 344 6.36 5.98 -10.78
CA TYR A 344 5.26 5.31 -10.10
C TYR A 344 5.68 3.91 -9.66
N ILE A 345 5.81 3.70 -8.37
CA ILE A 345 6.18 2.44 -7.75
C ILE A 345 4.91 1.83 -7.16
N TYR A 346 4.24 1.03 -7.97
CA TYR A 346 2.99 0.42 -7.53
C TYR A 346 3.21 -0.73 -6.54
N THR A 347 2.34 -0.77 -5.53
CA THR A 347 2.24 -1.89 -4.60
C THR A 347 1.32 -2.96 -5.16
N ASP A 348 1.52 -4.21 -4.71
CA ASP A 348 0.71 -5.33 -5.14
C ASP A 348 -0.76 -5.17 -4.72
N ILE A 349 -1.66 -5.50 -5.63
CA ILE A 349 -3.10 -5.60 -5.38
C ILE A 349 -3.40 -7.02 -4.92
N THR A 350 -3.80 -7.18 -3.66
CA THR A 350 -4.15 -8.50 -3.10
C THR A 350 -5.66 -8.62 -2.89
N VAL A 351 -6.26 -9.66 -3.46
CA VAL A 351 -7.66 -9.98 -3.21
C VAL A 351 -7.78 -10.89 -2.00
N ARG A 352 -8.45 -10.41 -0.94
CA ARG A 352 -8.71 -11.15 0.29
C ARG A 352 -10.14 -11.69 0.30
N THR A 353 -10.27 -12.93 0.74
CA THR A 353 -11.54 -13.61 1.01
C THR A 353 -11.49 -14.22 2.41
N LYS A 354 -12.61 -14.67 2.95
CA LYS A 354 -12.64 -15.36 4.25
C LYS A 354 -11.75 -16.61 4.32
N TYR A 355 -11.25 -17.10 3.18
CA TYR A 355 -10.38 -18.28 3.08
C TYR A 355 -8.89 -17.96 2.97
N THR A 356 -8.51 -16.67 2.85
CA THR A 356 -7.12 -16.26 2.63
C THR A 356 -6.36 -15.90 3.92
N PHE A 357 -6.99 -16.02 5.07
CA PHE A 357 -6.39 -15.78 6.38
C PHE A 357 -6.97 -16.75 7.43
N ARG A 358 -6.28 -16.92 8.55
CA ARG A 358 -6.81 -17.73 9.67
C ARG A 358 -7.88 -16.91 10.40
N PRO A 359 -9.02 -17.52 10.77
CA PRO A 359 -9.99 -16.85 11.64
C PRO A 359 -9.33 -16.35 12.92
N THR A 360 -9.80 -15.22 13.43
CA THR A 360 -9.47 -14.81 14.80
C THR A 360 -10.00 -15.92 15.71
N SER A 361 -9.09 -16.67 16.35
CA SER A 361 -9.48 -17.65 17.36
C SER A 361 -10.33 -16.96 18.44
N GLU A 362 -11.50 -17.50 18.69
CA GLU A 362 -12.34 -17.18 19.83
C GLU A 362 -11.56 -17.26 21.15
#